data_5d485f44e5e002f8b6631c4133c7e23e
#
_entry.id   5d485f44e5e002f8b6631c4133c7e23e
#
_cell.length_a   1.000
_cell.length_b   1.000
_cell.length_c   1.000
_cell.angle_alpha   90.00
_cell.angle_beta   90.00
_cell.angle_gamma   90.00
#
_symmetry.space_group_name_H-M   'P 1'
#
loop_
_entity.id
_entity.type
_entity.pdbx_description
1 polymer ?
#
loop_
_entity_poly.entity_id
_entity_poly.type
_entity_poly.pdbx_seq_one_letter_code
_entity_poly.pdbx_strand_id
1 'polypeptide(L)'
;MAEKTTSADNAQEKDELVLEDNQLACALTNKVVKATDKELTLQSMIDMMAEEYGFAPEDMERDFRVTYKEPDSDKRRVQAVDLAIFDAGKAHVVENLIRFVVVAKNAKVKPTDAKKGVDAMLDNILTFTDCEFGCWTNGEDLHYRYYTEDDFGQAETQDISDFPANGQTLADLEAQGDRAMPRKPANESLIKTFKRCHDYIYGNEGMKKTAFWELLNLIFCKLYDEKRRNMDAKEGISYRRRFWVGVKEQFTEEGRKAVADRIRGLFEELKESQVFRDVFDGSEQIMLSDRGLAFVAAELAKYSFLDATVDVKGTAYETIVSNTLKQEAGQFFTPRNIIKCMVEMLDPDQNTR
;
A
#
# COMPACT_ATOMS: atom_id res chain seq x y z
N MET A 1 26.91 -62.24 -3.22
CA MET A 1 27.46 -60.89 -3.15
C MET A 1 26.34 -59.94 -3.46
N ALA A 2 25.76 -59.27 -2.45
CA ALA A 2 24.68 -58.32 -2.58
C ALA A 2 25.18 -57.04 -1.94
N GLU A 3 25.35 -56.00 -2.76
CA GLU A 3 25.67 -54.65 -2.30
C GLU A 3 24.41 -53.96 -1.84
N LYS A 4 24.42 -53.55 -0.59
CA LYS A 4 23.44 -52.64 0.00
C LYS A 4 23.84 -51.20 -0.36
N THR A 5 23.01 -50.54 -1.14
CA THR A 5 23.00 -49.05 -1.27
C THR A 5 22.04 -48.49 -0.27
N THR A 6 22.54 -47.87 0.76
CA THR A 6 21.80 -47.04 1.71
C THR A 6 21.72 -45.62 1.15
N SER A 7 20.57 -45.22 0.67
CA SER A 7 20.25 -43.82 0.46
C SER A 7 19.81 -43.24 1.79
N ALA A 8 20.60 -42.30 2.31
CA ALA A 8 20.23 -41.50 3.46
C ALA A 8 19.32 -40.36 2.97
N ASP A 9 18.02 -40.47 3.21
CA ASP A 9 17.08 -39.36 3.15
C ASP A 9 17.33 -38.40 4.33
N ASN A 10 18.01 -37.30 4.05
CA ASN A 10 18.04 -36.16 4.96
C ASN A 10 16.79 -35.32 4.72
N ALA A 11 15.67 -35.76 5.24
CA ALA A 11 14.54 -34.88 5.48
C ALA A 11 14.90 -34.01 6.70
N GLN A 12 15.25 -32.75 6.47
CA GLN A 12 15.28 -31.75 7.53
C GLN A 12 13.82 -31.58 8.00
N GLU A 13 13.51 -32.14 9.17
CA GLU A 13 12.33 -31.77 9.95
C GLU A 13 12.41 -30.24 10.18
N LYS A 14 11.52 -29.51 9.51
CA LYS A 14 11.22 -28.14 9.93
C LYS A 14 10.52 -28.28 11.28
N ASP A 15 11.21 -27.93 12.36
CA ASP A 15 10.58 -27.73 13.65
C ASP A 15 9.39 -26.78 13.45
N GLU A 16 8.18 -27.30 13.55
CA GLU A 16 6.97 -26.48 13.60
C GLU A 16 7.04 -25.65 14.88
N LEU A 17 7.25 -24.33 14.72
CA LEU A 17 7.23 -23.37 15.82
C LEU A 17 5.85 -23.40 16.49
N VAL A 18 5.78 -23.91 17.69
CA VAL A 18 4.58 -23.84 18.52
C VAL A 18 4.47 -22.41 19.06
N LEU A 19 3.47 -21.66 18.59
CA LEU A 19 3.20 -20.28 18.97
C LEU A 19 2.15 -20.27 20.10
N GLU A 20 2.42 -19.49 21.14
CA GLU A 20 1.43 -19.18 22.19
C GLU A 20 0.47 -18.07 21.73
N ASP A 21 -0.68 -17.95 22.40
CA ASP A 21 -1.60 -16.82 22.21
C ASP A 21 -0.88 -15.50 22.45
N ASN A 22 -0.67 -14.67 21.48
CA ASN A 22 0.07 -13.40 21.53
C ASN A 22 1.56 -13.48 21.12
N GLN A 23 1.92 -14.50 20.36
CA GLN A 23 3.23 -14.63 19.72
C GLN A 23 3.05 -14.77 18.19
N LEU A 24 4.10 -14.42 17.45
CA LEU A 24 4.19 -14.65 16.01
C LEU A 24 5.63 -14.96 15.61
N ALA A 25 5.80 -15.63 14.49
CA ALA A 25 7.10 -15.84 13.89
C ALA A 25 7.47 -14.61 13.04
N CYS A 26 8.66 -14.06 13.28
CA CYS A 26 9.16 -12.93 12.48
C CYS A 26 9.46 -13.38 11.05
N ALA A 27 8.89 -12.71 10.05
CA ALA A 27 9.05 -13.03 8.63
C ALA A 27 10.52 -13.01 8.14
N LEU A 28 11.37 -12.15 8.72
CA LEU A 28 12.80 -12.08 8.34
C LEU A 28 13.68 -13.06 9.10
N THR A 29 13.42 -13.29 10.38
CA THR A 29 14.37 -14.01 11.25
C THR A 29 13.89 -15.37 11.70
N ASN A 30 12.63 -15.73 11.42
CA ASN A 30 11.92 -16.90 11.93
C ASN A 30 11.94 -17.04 13.47
N LYS A 31 12.30 -15.97 14.19
CA LYS A 31 12.28 -15.97 15.66
C LYS A 31 10.88 -15.65 16.15
N VAL A 32 10.51 -16.29 17.25
CA VAL A 32 9.25 -15.98 17.95
C VAL A 32 9.37 -14.61 18.61
N VAL A 33 8.42 -13.73 18.28
CA VAL A 33 8.32 -12.37 18.83
C VAL A 33 6.93 -12.14 19.41
N LYS A 34 6.81 -11.16 20.32
CA LYS A 34 5.52 -10.81 20.91
C LYS A 34 4.65 -10.04 19.92
N ALA A 35 3.40 -10.47 19.71
CA ALA A 35 2.43 -9.83 18.85
C ALA A 35 1.88 -8.51 19.46
N THR A 36 2.71 -7.45 19.45
CA THR A 36 2.27 -6.09 19.80
C THR A 36 1.77 -5.36 18.56
N ASP A 37 0.98 -4.28 18.73
CA ASP A 37 0.51 -3.45 17.59
C ASP A 37 1.67 -3.01 16.69
N LYS A 38 2.80 -2.61 17.30
CA LYS A 38 4.01 -2.23 16.57
C LYS A 38 4.58 -3.40 15.78
N GLU A 39 4.69 -4.58 16.40
CA GLU A 39 5.25 -5.76 15.76
C GLU A 39 4.35 -6.26 14.62
N LEU A 40 3.03 -6.30 14.82
CA LEU A 40 2.08 -6.65 13.76
C LEU A 40 2.19 -5.70 12.56
N THR A 41 2.34 -4.39 12.84
CA THR A 41 2.57 -3.40 11.77
C THR A 41 3.91 -3.63 11.07
N LEU A 42 4.97 -3.92 11.82
CA LEU A 42 6.31 -4.19 11.24
C LEU A 42 6.29 -5.43 10.35
N GLN A 43 5.66 -6.54 10.79
CA GLN A 43 5.53 -7.74 9.97
C GLN A 43 4.77 -7.44 8.67
N SER A 44 3.66 -6.71 8.76
CA SER A 44 2.92 -6.28 7.56
C SER A 44 3.75 -5.40 6.61
N MET A 45 4.67 -4.57 7.15
CA MET A 45 5.59 -3.78 6.31
C MET A 45 6.66 -4.65 5.66
N ILE A 46 7.19 -5.65 6.38
CA ILE A 46 8.15 -6.62 5.83
C ILE A 46 7.52 -7.38 4.66
N ASP A 47 6.33 -7.94 4.86
CA ASP A 47 5.60 -8.65 3.81
C ASP A 47 5.31 -7.75 2.61
N MET A 48 4.89 -6.51 2.85
CA MET A 48 4.66 -5.53 1.80
C MET A 48 5.95 -5.22 1.01
N MET A 49 7.09 -5.03 1.69
CA MET A 49 8.37 -4.77 1.01
C MET A 49 8.82 -5.98 0.17
N ALA A 50 8.60 -7.20 0.66
CA ALA A 50 8.96 -8.41 -0.06
C ALA A 50 8.00 -8.70 -1.23
N GLU A 51 6.68 -8.75 -0.97
CA GLU A 51 5.69 -9.25 -1.92
C GLU A 51 5.27 -8.19 -2.95
N GLU A 52 5.14 -6.92 -2.52
CA GLU A 52 4.62 -5.85 -3.38
C GLU A 52 5.72 -4.98 -3.98
N TYR A 53 6.80 -4.74 -3.22
CA TYR A 53 7.93 -3.93 -3.71
C TYR A 53 9.08 -4.78 -4.27
N GLY A 54 9.09 -6.09 -4.06
CA GLY A 54 10.04 -7.03 -4.66
C GLY A 54 11.45 -6.95 -4.08
N PHE A 55 11.60 -6.47 -2.82
CA PHE A 55 12.89 -6.52 -2.13
C PHE A 55 13.11 -7.91 -1.55
N ALA A 56 14.33 -8.44 -1.70
CA ALA A 56 14.65 -9.75 -1.16
C ALA A 56 14.78 -9.70 0.38
N PRO A 57 14.24 -10.67 1.13
CA PRO A 57 14.35 -10.69 2.59
C PRO A 57 15.79 -10.67 3.10
N GLU A 58 16.75 -11.23 2.35
CA GLU A 58 18.18 -11.22 2.65
C GLU A 58 18.82 -9.82 2.55
N ASP A 59 18.21 -8.87 1.84
CA ASP A 59 18.64 -7.48 1.75
C ASP A 59 17.92 -6.58 2.76
N MET A 60 17.19 -7.16 3.71
CA MET A 60 16.47 -6.45 4.76
C MET A 60 17.04 -6.77 6.15
N GLU A 61 17.03 -5.77 7.02
CA GLU A 61 17.41 -5.94 8.43
C GLU A 61 16.46 -5.16 9.34
N ARG A 62 16.00 -5.82 10.41
CA ARG A 62 15.17 -5.19 11.44
C ARG A 62 16.03 -4.56 12.54
N ASP A 63 15.49 -3.55 13.20
CA ASP A 63 16.11 -2.87 14.34
C ASP A 63 17.51 -2.31 14.02
N PHE A 64 17.72 -1.85 12.79
CA PHE A 64 19.00 -1.34 12.31
C PHE A 64 19.32 0.03 12.91
N ARG A 65 20.58 0.27 13.25
CA ARG A 65 21.04 1.51 13.83
C ARG A 65 21.77 2.36 12.80
N VAL A 66 21.09 3.37 12.27
CA VAL A 66 21.65 4.34 11.35
C VAL A 66 22.50 5.33 12.14
N THR A 67 23.79 5.42 11.79
CA THR A 67 24.73 6.40 12.35
C THR A 67 25.02 7.48 11.33
N TYR A 68 24.76 8.73 11.69
CA TYR A 68 25.00 9.88 10.82
C TYR A 68 25.69 11.02 11.58
N LYS A 69 26.23 12.03 10.87
CA LYS A 69 26.89 13.19 11.41
C LYS A 69 26.23 14.46 10.86
N GLU A 70 25.78 15.33 11.75
CA GLU A 70 25.31 16.66 11.37
C GLU A 70 26.51 17.56 10.96
N PRO A 71 26.41 18.43 9.92
CA PRO A 71 27.52 19.20 9.38
C PRO A 71 28.25 20.06 10.43
N ASP A 72 27.47 20.64 11.36
CA ASP A 72 28.00 21.59 12.37
C ASP A 72 28.30 20.89 13.73
N SER A 73 28.33 19.56 13.76
CA SER A 73 28.54 18.81 15.00
C SER A 73 29.63 17.76 14.83
N ASP A 74 30.59 17.74 15.78
CA ASP A 74 31.57 16.64 15.86
C ASP A 74 30.98 15.34 16.43
N LYS A 75 29.76 15.39 16.93
CA LYS A 75 29.09 14.23 17.55
C LYS A 75 28.36 13.39 16.50
N ARG A 76 28.65 12.11 16.50
CA ARG A 76 27.83 11.13 15.75
C ARG A 76 26.49 10.95 16.44
N ARG A 77 25.43 10.97 15.66
CA ARG A 77 24.06 10.62 16.09
C ARG A 77 23.78 9.18 15.70
N VAL A 78 22.97 8.52 16.51
CA VAL A 78 22.48 7.16 16.22
C VAL A 78 20.96 7.16 16.33
N GLN A 79 20.29 6.75 15.27
CA GLN A 79 18.85 6.60 15.24
C GLN A 79 18.49 5.18 14.80
N ALA A 80 17.62 4.52 15.55
CA ALA A 80 17.14 3.20 15.19
C ALA A 80 15.98 3.30 14.18
N VAL A 81 16.00 2.45 13.17
CA VAL A 81 14.91 2.22 12.23
C VAL A 81 14.39 0.80 12.42
N ASP A 82 13.09 0.60 12.23
CA ASP A 82 12.46 -0.70 12.49
C ASP A 82 12.73 -1.71 11.37
N LEU A 83 12.87 -1.21 10.13
CA LEU A 83 13.27 -1.99 8.97
C LEU A 83 14.22 -1.15 8.11
N ALA A 84 15.36 -1.71 7.78
CA ALA A 84 16.33 -1.17 6.81
C ALA A 84 16.34 -2.07 5.57
N ILE A 85 16.48 -1.47 4.38
CA ILE A 85 16.57 -2.16 3.10
C ILE A 85 17.83 -1.68 2.40
N PHE A 86 18.66 -2.62 1.98
CA PHE A 86 19.98 -2.37 1.42
C PHE A 86 20.02 -2.70 -0.06
N ASP A 87 21.02 -2.18 -0.74
CA ASP A 87 21.36 -2.56 -2.11
C ASP A 87 21.54 -4.07 -2.20
N ALA A 88 20.98 -4.68 -3.23
CA ALA A 88 20.93 -6.12 -3.41
C ALA A 88 22.31 -6.77 -3.32
N GLY A 89 22.47 -7.71 -2.37
CA GLY A 89 23.70 -8.45 -2.13
C GLY A 89 24.85 -7.62 -1.56
N LYS A 90 24.60 -6.38 -1.08
CA LYS A 90 25.59 -5.55 -0.42
C LYS A 90 25.64 -5.81 1.09
N ALA A 91 26.74 -5.37 1.72
CA ALA A 91 26.83 -5.40 3.19
C ALA A 91 25.79 -4.47 3.83
N HIS A 92 25.23 -4.88 4.96
CA HIS A 92 24.28 -4.06 5.75
C HIS A 92 25.01 -3.00 6.56
N VAL A 93 25.34 -1.92 5.87
CA VAL A 93 26.00 -0.72 6.41
C VAL A 93 25.27 0.52 5.91
N VAL A 94 25.44 1.67 6.59
CA VAL A 94 24.69 2.88 6.30
C VAL A 94 24.89 3.36 4.86
N GLU A 95 26.08 3.17 4.30
CA GLU A 95 26.46 3.57 2.94
C GLU A 95 25.71 2.77 1.85
N ASN A 96 25.16 1.62 2.19
CA ASN A 96 24.36 0.77 1.28
C ASN A 96 22.86 0.82 1.58
N LEU A 97 22.43 1.64 2.55
CA LEU A 97 21.02 1.80 2.92
C LEU A 97 20.29 2.57 1.83
N ILE A 98 19.35 1.91 1.16
CA ILE A 98 18.57 2.54 0.08
C ILE A 98 17.17 2.99 0.52
N ARG A 99 16.58 2.30 1.52
CA ARG A 99 15.27 2.63 2.08
C ARG A 99 15.21 2.24 3.55
N PHE A 100 14.35 2.92 4.30
CA PHE A 100 14.05 2.51 5.67
C PHE A 100 12.60 2.75 6.04
N VAL A 101 12.13 2.00 7.04
CA VAL A 101 10.79 2.12 7.61
C VAL A 101 10.88 2.36 9.11
N VAL A 102 10.12 3.31 9.59
CA VAL A 102 9.91 3.57 11.02
C VAL A 102 8.46 3.29 11.36
N VAL A 103 8.26 2.42 12.34
CA VAL A 103 6.94 2.04 12.83
C VAL A 103 6.70 2.66 14.20
N ALA A 104 5.71 3.52 14.30
CA ALA A 104 5.30 4.11 15.57
C ALA A 104 4.69 3.04 16.50
N LYS A 105 4.72 3.31 17.80
CA LYS A 105 4.31 2.34 18.82
C LYS A 105 2.87 1.82 18.64
N ASN A 106 1.97 2.68 18.19
CA ASN A 106 0.56 2.38 17.92
C ASN A 106 -0.09 3.54 17.14
N ALA A 107 -1.35 3.36 16.72
CA ALA A 107 -2.15 4.31 15.96
C ALA A 107 -2.42 5.67 16.66
N LYS A 108 -2.16 5.80 17.97
CA LYS A 108 -2.32 7.06 18.70
C LYS A 108 -1.19 8.07 18.44
N VAL A 109 -0.04 7.60 17.95
CA VAL A 109 1.05 8.49 17.54
C VAL A 109 0.66 9.13 16.22
N LYS A 110 0.56 10.45 16.20
CA LYS A 110 0.15 11.19 14.99
C LYS A 110 1.36 11.43 14.07
N PRO A 111 1.15 11.51 12.75
CA PRO A 111 2.20 11.88 11.80
C PRO A 111 2.91 13.20 12.12
N THR A 112 2.19 14.13 12.74
CA THR A 112 2.69 15.46 13.15
C THR A 112 3.29 15.52 14.56
N ASP A 113 3.51 14.36 15.21
CA ASP A 113 4.15 14.34 16.54
C ASP A 113 5.58 14.88 16.46
N ALA A 114 5.92 15.87 17.29
CA ALA A 114 7.20 16.58 17.23
C ALA A 114 8.44 15.70 17.55
N LYS A 115 8.24 14.50 18.12
CA LYS A 115 9.36 13.60 18.49
C LYS A 115 9.30 12.23 17.83
N LYS A 116 8.12 11.81 17.37
CA LYS A 116 7.86 10.46 16.86
C LYS A 116 7.10 10.47 15.54
N GLY A 117 6.76 11.64 15.04
CA GLY A 117 6.10 11.83 13.77
C GLY A 117 7.07 11.76 12.58
N VAL A 118 6.55 12.04 11.41
CA VAL A 118 7.24 11.89 10.12
C VAL A 118 8.55 12.71 10.11
N ASP A 119 8.48 14.02 10.36
CA ASP A 119 9.63 14.92 10.30
C ASP A 119 10.75 14.46 11.25
N ALA A 120 10.38 14.19 12.52
CA ALA A 120 11.36 13.81 13.54
C ALA A 120 12.05 12.48 13.26
N MET A 121 11.37 11.57 12.56
CA MET A 121 11.86 10.21 12.37
C MET A 121 12.50 9.97 11.00
N LEU A 122 12.19 10.77 9.98
CA LEU A 122 12.70 10.54 8.63
C LEU A 122 13.76 11.57 8.21
N ASP A 123 13.54 12.86 8.50
CA ASP A 123 14.33 13.94 7.87
C ASP A 123 15.83 13.86 8.16
N ASN A 124 16.21 13.61 9.41
CA ASN A 124 17.64 13.54 9.75
C ASN A 124 18.39 12.42 9.01
N ILE A 125 17.75 11.24 8.89
CA ILE A 125 18.38 10.13 8.15
C ILE A 125 18.49 10.48 6.67
N LEU A 126 17.42 10.99 6.07
CA LEU A 126 17.41 11.37 4.65
C LEU A 126 18.40 12.50 4.34
N THR A 127 18.52 13.49 5.24
CA THR A 127 19.41 14.65 5.03
C THR A 127 20.89 14.32 5.23
N PHE A 128 21.22 13.41 6.15
CA PHE A 128 22.61 13.19 6.58
C PHE A 128 23.17 11.80 6.22
N THR A 129 22.48 11.06 5.36
CA THR A 129 22.99 9.81 4.79
C THR A 129 22.71 9.78 3.28
N ASP A 130 23.25 8.79 2.57
CA ASP A 130 22.98 8.59 1.15
C ASP A 130 21.65 7.85 0.89
N CYS A 131 20.84 7.63 1.92
CA CYS A 131 19.54 6.98 1.79
C CYS A 131 18.51 7.91 1.15
N GLU A 132 17.94 7.50 0.03
CA GLU A 132 17.03 8.33 -0.75
C GLU A 132 15.59 8.34 -0.24
N PHE A 133 15.11 7.25 0.40
CA PHE A 133 13.69 7.09 0.73
C PHE A 133 13.46 6.59 2.15
N GLY A 134 12.51 7.21 2.82
CA GLY A 134 12.02 6.81 4.14
C GLY A 134 10.50 6.64 4.17
N CYS A 135 10.06 5.70 5.00
CA CYS A 135 8.65 5.46 5.27
C CYS A 135 8.36 5.51 6.76
N TRP A 136 7.26 6.15 7.13
CA TRP A 136 6.75 6.18 8.49
C TRP A 136 5.32 5.65 8.52
N THR A 137 5.00 4.82 9.52
CA THR A 137 3.65 4.32 9.74
C THR A 137 3.33 4.12 11.22
N ASN A 138 2.06 4.30 11.58
CA ASN A 138 1.51 3.94 12.89
C ASN A 138 0.54 2.74 12.80
N GLY A 139 0.44 2.10 11.62
CA GLY A 139 -0.47 1.02 11.31
C GLY A 139 -1.77 1.48 10.62
N GLU A 140 -2.17 2.73 10.78
CA GLU A 140 -3.32 3.35 10.09
C GLU A 140 -2.86 4.35 9.03
N ASP A 141 -2.00 5.27 9.42
CA ASP A 141 -1.37 6.24 8.52
C ASP A 141 -0.08 5.68 7.92
N LEU A 142 0.20 6.05 6.67
CA LEU A 142 1.38 5.64 5.92
C LEU A 142 1.92 6.85 5.15
N HIS A 143 3.14 7.26 5.45
CA HIS A 143 3.80 8.41 4.86
C HIS A 143 5.13 8.01 4.26
N TYR A 144 5.37 8.47 3.04
CA TYR A 144 6.62 8.28 2.33
C TYR A 144 7.30 9.62 2.11
N ARG A 145 8.61 9.65 2.27
CA ARG A 145 9.43 10.85 2.07
C ARG A 145 10.70 10.50 1.33
N TYR A 146 11.18 11.42 0.51
CA TYR A 146 12.42 11.24 -0.21
C TYR A 146 13.34 12.46 -0.02
N TYR A 147 14.64 12.21 -0.20
CA TYR A 147 15.65 13.24 -0.26
C TYR A 147 15.63 13.95 -1.61
N THR A 148 15.82 15.25 -1.59
CA THR A 148 16.01 16.09 -2.78
C THR A 148 16.92 17.26 -2.42
N GLU A 149 17.28 18.05 -3.42
CA GLU A 149 17.96 19.32 -3.24
C GLU A 149 17.06 20.43 -3.75
N ASP A 150 17.06 21.56 -3.05
CA ASP A 150 16.38 22.77 -3.50
C ASP A 150 17.13 23.43 -4.67
N ASP A 151 16.58 24.52 -5.22
CA ASP A 151 17.17 25.28 -6.34
C ASP A 151 18.57 25.86 -6.01
N PHE A 152 18.97 25.86 -4.76
CA PHE A 152 20.25 26.34 -4.25
C PHE A 152 21.22 25.20 -3.89
N GLY A 153 20.82 23.94 -4.12
CA GLY A 153 21.61 22.75 -3.76
C GLY A 153 21.61 22.45 -2.25
N GLN A 154 20.63 22.96 -1.50
CA GLN A 154 20.46 22.60 -0.09
C GLN A 154 19.62 21.34 0.05
N ALA A 155 20.02 20.47 0.97
CA ALA A 155 19.31 19.26 1.28
C ALA A 155 17.88 19.55 1.74
N GLU A 156 16.91 18.97 1.08
CA GLU A 156 15.49 19.07 1.38
C GLU A 156 14.85 17.67 1.40
N THR A 157 13.81 17.52 2.19
CA THR A 157 12.98 16.30 2.19
C THR A 157 11.57 16.65 1.73
N GLN A 158 10.99 15.84 0.85
CA GLN A 158 9.64 16.07 0.31
C GLN A 158 8.79 14.82 0.47
N ASP A 159 7.48 15.05 0.71
CA ASP A 159 6.50 13.99 0.75
C ASP A 159 6.21 13.45 -0.65
N ILE A 160 6.06 12.13 -0.74
CA ILE A 160 5.61 11.43 -1.94
C ILE A 160 4.50 10.44 -1.57
N SER A 161 3.65 10.08 -2.55
CA SER A 161 2.53 9.16 -2.30
C SER A 161 2.97 7.70 -2.19
N ASP A 162 4.13 7.37 -2.74
CA ASP A 162 4.71 6.03 -2.79
C ASP A 162 6.21 6.12 -3.09
N PHE A 163 7.01 5.10 -2.77
CA PHE A 163 8.39 5.04 -3.21
C PHE A 163 8.63 3.90 -4.25
N PRO A 164 9.71 3.98 -5.05
CA PRO A 164 9.96 3.03 -6.11
C PRO A 164 10.15 1.60 -5.57
N ALA A 165 9.56 0.60 -6.24
CA ALA A 165 9.84 -0.80 -6.00
C ALA A 165 11.27 -1.16 -6.44
N ASN A 166 11.70 -2.37 -6.14
CA ASN A 166 13.01 -2.85 -6.57
C ASN A 166 13.15 -2.77 -8.09
N GLY A 167 14.22 -2.14 -8.55
CA GLY A 167 14.48 -1.91 -9.97
C GLY A 167 13.70 -0.74 -10.61
N GLN A 168 12.88 0.00 -9.84
CA GLN A 168 12.20 1.22 -10.30
C GLN A 168 12.91 2.47 -9.79
N THR A 169 12.76 3.57 -10.52
CA THR A 169 13.20 4.90 -10.15
C THR A 169 12.03 5.81 -9.78
N LEU A 170 12.30 6.94 -9.15
CA LEU A 170 11.29 7.97 -8.89
C LEU A 170 10.65 8.48 -10.19
N ALA A 171 11.44 8.62 -11.26
CA ALA A 171 10.97 9.03 -12.58
C ALA A 171 9.96 8.04 -13.19
N ASP A 172 10.07 6.75 -12.89
CA ASP A 172 9.09 5.75 -13.32
C ASP A 172 7.73 5.94 -12.63
N LEU A 173 7.73 6.38 -11.37
CA LEU A 173 6.51 6.67 -10.61
C LEU A 173 5.89 8.04 -10.98
N GLU A 174 6.68 8.98 -11.46
CA GLU A 174 6.20 10.27 -11.98
C GLU A 174 5.69 10.17 -13.43
N ALA A 175 6.06 9.10 -14.15
CA ALA A 175 5.71 8.94 -15.54
C ALA A 175 4.21 8.77 -15.74
N GLN A 176 3.69 9.48 -16.74
CA GLN A 176 2.28 9.46 -17.08
C GLN A 176 1.85 8.15 -17.74
N GLY A 177 0.71 7.61 -17.31
CA GLY A 177 0.04 6.52 -17.99
C GLY A 177 0.67 5.14 -17.74
N ASP A 178 1.18 4.48 -18.78
CA ASP A 178 1.54 3.06 -18.77
C ASP A 178 2.90 2.71 -18.15
N ARG A 179 3.74 3.69 -17.87
CA ARG A 179 5.09 3.45 -17.34
C ARG A 179 5.07 3.02 -15.88
N ALA A 180 4.21 3.63 -15.06
CA ALA A 180 4.01 3.22 -13.68
C ALA A 180 3.00 2.06 -13.62
N MET A 181 3.47 0.83 -13.66
CA MET A 181 2.60 -0.34 -13.55
C MET A 181 2.13 -0.50 -12.11
N PRO A 182 0.79 -0.59 -11.88
CA PRO A 182 0.27 -0.85 -10.55
C PRO A 182 0.69 -2.24 -10.08
N ARG A 183 0.97 -2.36 -8.78
CA ARG A 183 1.38 -3.62 -8.15
C ARG A 183 0.17 -4.55 -7.96
N LYS A 184 0.45 -5.85 -7.93
CA LYS A 184 -0.54 -6.82 -7.45
C LYS A 184 -0.66 -6.68 -5.94
N PRO A 185 -1.85 -6.38 -5.39
CA PRO A 185 -1.99 -6.20 -3.95
C PRO A 185 -1.97 -7.54 -3.21
N ALA A 186 -1.37 -7.58 -2.03
CA ALA A 186 -1.70 -8.56 -1.02
C ALA A 186 -3.10 -8.25 -0.43
N ASN A 187 -3.83 -9.28 0.03
CA ASN A 187 -5.20 -9.09 0.52
C ASN A 187 -5.30 -8.06 1.64
N GLU A 188 -4.38 -8.09 2.60
CA GLU A 188 -4.38 -7.15 3.72
C GLU A 188 -4.08 -5.71 3.29
N SER A 189 -3.17 -5.50 2.36
CA SER A 189 -2.81 -4.18 1.86
C SER A 189 -3.99 -3.49 1.19
N LEU A 190 -4.78 -4.24 0.40
CA LEU A 190 -5.97 -3.70 -0.25
C LEU A 190 -7.05 -3.32 0.77
N ILE A 191 -7.29 -4.16 1.77
CA ILE A 191 -8.24 -3.89 2.85
C ILE A 191 -7.84 -2.64 3.64
N LYS A 192 -6.56 -2.54 4.01
CA LYS A 192 -6.01 -1.36 4.71
C LYS A 192 -6.13 -0.09 3.86
N THR A 193 -5.88 -0.20 2.55
CA THR A 193 -6.03 0.92 1.62
C THR A 193 -7.46 1.40 1.52
N PHE A 194 -8.43 0.49 1.34
CA PHE A 194 -9.84 0.88 1.32
C PHE A 194 -10.30 1.51 2.63
N LYS A 195 -9.89 0.96 3.77
CA LYS A 195 -10.18 1.55 5.08
C LYS A 195 -9.60 2.96 5.18
N ARG A 196 -8.35 3.17 4.81
CA ARG A 196 -7.68 4.48 4.85
C ARG A 196 -8.38 5.50 3.95
N CYS A 197 -8.75 5.11 2.74
CA CYS A 197 -9.51 5.96 1.82
C CYS A 197 -10.86 6.34 2.41
N HIS A 198 -11.61 5.36 2.92
CA HIS A 198 -12.91 5.61 3.54
C HIS A 198 -12.79 6.55 4.76
N ASP A 199 -11.85 6.28 5.66
CA ASP A 199 -11.65 7.07 6.88
C ASP A 199 -11.22 8.50 6.54
N TYR A 200 -10.43 8.69 5.48
CA TYR A 200 -10.08 10.01 4.97
C TYR A 200 -11.32 10.77 4.46
N ILE A 201 -12.15 10.14 3.63
CA ILE A 201 -13.37 10.76 3.11
C ILE A 201 -14.33 11.09 4.26
N TYR A 202 -14.51 10.17 5.18
CA TYR A 202 -15.39 10.32 6.34
C TYR A 202 -14.94 11.46 7.28
N GLY A 203 -13.63 11.50 7.60
CA GLY A 203 -13.08 12.44 8.58
C GLY A 203 -12.65 13.77 7.98
N ASN A 204 -11.85 13.75 6.91
CA ASN A 204 -11.22 14.96 6.37
C ASN A 204 -12.13 15.72 5.40
N GLU A 205 -12.93 15.00 4.61
CA GLU A 205 -13.94 15.64 3.72
C GLU A 205 -15.28 15.86 4.44
N GLY A 206 -15.46 15.29 5.63
CA GLY A 206 -16.71 15.43 6.40
C GLY A 206 -17.91 14.69 5.81
N MET A 207 -17.71 13.81 4.83
CA MET A 207 -18.76 13.14 4.06
C MET A 207 -19.29 11.88 4.76
N LYS A 208 -19.80 12.01 5.99
CA LYS A 208 -20.16 10.84 6.84
C LYS A 208 -21.19 9.90 6.22
N LYS A 209 -22.13 10.39 5.43
CA LYS A 209 -23.19 9.57 4.82
C LYS A 209 -22.85 9.07 3.42
N THR A 210 -21.94 9.71 2.74
CA THR A 210 -21.64 9.46 1.32
C THR A 210 -20.24 8.87 1.09
N ALA A 211 -19.41 8.77 2.14
CA ALA A 211 -18.03 8.25 2.02
C ALA A 211 -17.94 6.90 1.28
N PHE A 212 -18.88 6.02 1.55
CA PHE A 212 -18.96 4.74 0.86
C PHE A 212 -19.17 4.89 -0.65
N TRP A 213 -20.13 5.72 -1.04
CA TRP A 213 -20.49 5.91 -2.45
C TRP A 213 -19.39 6.63 -3.22
N GLU A 214 -18.75 7.63 -2.61
CA GLU A 214 -17.60 8.31 -3.19
C GLU A 214 -16.44 7.34 -3.47
N LEU A 215 -16.09 6.50 -2.48
CA LEU A 215 -15.05 5.49 -2.66
C LEU A 215 -15.44 4.46 -3.73
N LEU A 216 -16.69 4.01 -3.74
CA LEU A 216 -17.17 3.03 -4.71
C LEU A 216 -17.12 3.58 -6.14
N ASN A 217 -17.49 4.85 -6.35
CA ASN A 217 -17.38 5.52 -7.65
C ASN A 217 -15.93 5.50 -8.18
N LEU A 218 -14.96 5.77 -7.30
CA LEU A 218 -13.53 5.74 -7.68
C LEU A 218 -13.03 4.32 -7.97
N ILE A 219 -13.51 3.32 -7.24
CA ILE A 219 -13.21 1.91 -7.51
C ILE A 219 -13.76 1.52 -8.89
N PHE A 220 -14.98 1.94 -9.24
CA PHE A 220 -15.55 1.70 -10.57
C PHE A 220 -14.77 2.40 -11.67
N CYS A 221 -14.36 3.66 -11.47
CA CYS A 221 -13.49 4.37 -12.41
C CYS A 221 -12.22 3.59 -12.71
N LYS A 222 -11.55 3.12 -11.67
CA LYS A 222 -10.30 2.36 -11.81
C LYS A 222 -10.52 1.03 -12.53
N LEU A 223 -11.54 0.27 -12.14
CA LEU A 223 -11.88 -0.99 -12.82
C LEU A 223 -12.24 -0.79 -14.29
N TYR A 224 -12.94 0.30 -14.62
CA TYR A 224 -13.28 0.63 -15.99
C TYR A 224 -12.01 0.92 -16.81
N ASP A 225 -11.13 1.77 -16.30
CA ASP A 225 -9.88 2.15 -16.95
C ASP A 225 -8.97 0.93 -17.21
N GLU A 226 -8.81 0.06 -16.22
CA GLU A 226 -8.02 -1.18 -16.33
C GLU A 226 -8.64 -2.17 -17.34
N LYS A 227 -9.96 -2.35 -17.32
CA LYS A 227 -10.66 -3.23 -18.27
C LYS A 227 -10.54 -2.71 -19.69
N ARG A 228 -10.75 -1.40 -19.91
CA ARG A 228 -10.67 -0.78 -21.22
C ARG A 228 -9.27 -0.95 -21.80
N ARG A 229 -8.23 -0.70 -21.01
CA ARG A 229 -6.84 -0.93 -21.45
C ARG A 229 -6.62 -2.35 -21.93
N ASN A 230 -7.12 -3.34 -21.19
CA ASN A 230 -6.94 -4.74 -21.56
C ASN A 230 -7.75 -5.14 -22.80
N MET A 231 -8.92 -4.56 -23.01
CA MET A 231 -9.73 -4.78 -24.22
C MET A 231 -9.07 -4.15 -25.45
N ASP A 232 -8.72 -2.88 -25.36
CA ASP A 232 -8.07 -2.14 -26.45
C ASP A 232 -6.73 -2.77 -26.86
N ALA A 233 -5.94 -3.25 -25.88
CA ALA A 233 -4.68 -3.95 -26.16
C ALA A 233 -4.88 -5.26 -26.95
N LYS A 234 -5.98 -6.00 -26.69
CA LYS A 234 -6.33 -7.21 -27.47
C LYS A 234 -6.73 -6.89 -28.89
N GLU A 235 -7.28 -5.71 -29.13
CA GLU A 235 -7.69 -5.22 -30.45
C GLU A 235 -6.56 -4.45 -31.15
N GLY A 236 -5.38 -4.36 -30.56
CA GLY A 236 -4.23 -3.63 -31.10
C GLY A 236 -4.36 -2.11 -30.99
N ILE A 237 -5.29 -1.63 -30.18
CA ILE A 237 -5.52 -0.21 -29.92
C ILE A 237 -4.65 0.24 -28.74
N SER A 238 -3.89 1.31 -28.93
CA SER A 238 -3.10 1.91 -27.84
C SER A 238 -4.00 2.74 -26.97
N TYR A 239 -4.33 2.23 -25.78
CA TYR A 239 -5.06 2.97 -24.75
C TYR A 239 -4.09 3.44 -23.66
N ARG A 240 -4.10 4.73 -23.37
CA ARG A 240 -3.36 5.30 -22.25
C ARG A 240 -4.23 5.26 -21.01
N ARG A 241 -3.74 4.57 -19.96
CA ARG A 241 -4.38 4.55 -18.65
C ARG A 241 -4.53 5.98 -18.11
N ARG A 242 -5.70 6.31 -17.61
CA ARG A 242 -6.02 7.62 -17.02
C ARG A 242 -6.16 7.61 -15.51
N PHE A 243 -6.47 6.46 -14.92
CA PHE A 243 -6.49 6.32 -13.48
C PHE A 243 -5.06 6.08 -12.95
N TRP A 244 -4.30 7.15 -12.90
CA TRP A 244 -2.94 7.20 -12.35
C TRP A 244 -2.74 8.52 -11.62
N VAL A 245 -1.80 8.55 -10.68
CA VAL A 245 -1.37 9.75 -9.95
C VAL A 245 0.14 9.73 -9.87
N GLY A 246 0.80 10.78 -10.33
CA GLY A 246 2.23 10.98 -10.12
C GLY A 246 2.52 11.16 -8.63
N VAL A 247 3.62 10.63 -8.14
CA VAL A 247 3.89 10.55 -6.69
C VAL A 247 3.96 11.89 -5.98
N LYS A 248 4.15 12.99 -6.71
CA LYS A 248 4.16 14.37 -6.19
C LYS A 248 2.85 15.13 -6.41
N GLU A 249 2.00 14.68 -7.34
CA GLU A 249 0.79 15.43 -7.74
C GLU A 249 -0.17 15.74 -6.57
N GLN A 250 -0.32 14.82 -5.62
CA GLN A 250 -1.23 15.06 -4.48
C GLN A 250 -0.73 16.14 -3.50
N PHE A 251 0.53 16.56 -3.58
CA PHE A 251 1.12 17.52 -2.63
C PHE A 251 1.15 18.94 -3.16
N THR A 252 0.91 19.17 -4.46
CA THR A 252 0.83 20.49 -5.08
C THR A 252 -0.60 20.86 -5.46
N GLU A 253 -0.93 22.13 -5.53
CA GLU A 253 -2.28 22.60 -5.91
C GLU A 253 -2.59 22.26 -7.36
N GLU A 254 -1.65 22.53 -8.26
CA GLU A 254 -1.74 22.22 -9.70
C GLU A 254 -1.89 20.73 -9.95
N GLY A 255 -1.10 19.91 -9.22
CA GLY A 255 -1.17 18.45 -9.33
C GLY A 255 -2.53 17.91 -8.86
N ARG A 256 -3.05 18.38 -7.72
CA ARG A 256 -4.38 17.99 -7.22
C ARG A 256 -5.48 18.30 -8.22
N LYS A 257 -5.43 19.49 -8.82
CA LYS A 257 -6.38 19.89 -9.84
C LYS A 257 -6.27 19.02 -11.09
N ALA A 258 -5.05 18.77 -11.57
CA ALA A 258 -4.82 17.91 -12.74
C ALA A 258 -5.34 16.46 -12.51
N VAL A 259 -5.11 15.91 -11.32
CA VAL A 259 -5.68 14.60 -10.93
C VAL A 259 -7.20 14.65 -10.91
N ALA A 260 -7.78 15.67 -10.27
CA ALA A 260 -9.22 15.82 -10.14
C ALA A 260 -9.91 15.92 -11.51
N ASP A 261 -9.41 16.78 -12.39
CA ASP A 261 -9.94 16.95 -13.75
C ASP A 261 -9.86 15.64 -14.54
N ARG A 262 -8.74 14.91 -14.45
CA ARG A 262 -8.51 13.62 -15.12
C ARG A 262 -9.46 12.53 -14.64
N ILE A 263 -9.65 12.40 -13.34
CA ILE A 263 -10.51 11.36 -12.74
C ILE A 263 -12.00 11.69 -12.93
N ARG A 264 -12.41 12.95 -12.77
CA ARG A 264 -13.80 13.36 -13.05
C ARG A 264 -14.16 13.16 -14.52
N GLY A 265 -13.25 13.50 -15.44
CA GLY A 265 -13.45 13.22 -16.86
C GLY A 265 -13.57 11.71 -17.17
N LEU A 266 -12.81 10.87 -16.48
CA LEU A 266 -12.92 9.42 -16.58
C LEU A 266 -14.27 8.91 -16.02
N PHE A 267 -14.78 9.51 -14.95
CA PHE A 267 -16.08 9.16 -14.36
C PHE A 267 -17.24 9.49 -15.29
N GLU A 268 -17.22 10.65 -15.94
CA GLU A 268 -18.24 11.00 -16.96
C GLU A 268 -18.28 9.97 -18.09
N GLU A 269 -17.13 9.57 -18.60
CA GLU A 269 -17.06 8.54 -19.66
C GLU A 269 -17.51 7.16 -19.16
N LEU A 270 -17.22 6.82 -17.91
CA LEU A 270 -17.70 5.58 -17.28
C LEU A 270 -19.24 5.52 -17.27
N LYS A 271 -19.91 6.61 -16.89
CA LYS A 271 -21.38 6.69 -16.84
C LYS A 271 -22.01 6.48 -18.22
N GLU A 272 -21.36 6.96 -19.27
CA GLU A 272 -21.83 6.82 -20.66
C GLU A 272 -21.53 5.42 -21.26
N SER A 273 -20.69 4.62 -20.60
CA SER A 273 -20.27 3.32 -21.12
C SER A 273 -21.41 2.29 -21.09
N GLN A 274 -21.52 1.47 -22.13
CA GLN A 274 -22.54 0.40 -22.19
C GLN A 274 -22.42 -0.63 -21.05
N VAL A 275 -21.23 -0.81 -20.51
CA VAL A 275 -20.95 -1.81 -19.44
C VAL A 275 -21.52 -1.35 -18.09
N PHE A 276 -21.58 -0.05 -17.85
CA PHE A 276 -21.99 0.52 -16.54
C PHE A 276 -23.27 1.34 -16.59
N ARG A 277 -23.92 1.45 -17.77
CA ARG A 277 -25.16 2.21 -17.98
C ARG A 277 -26.29 1.82 -17.03
N ASP A 278 -26.35 0.55 -16.62
CA ASP A 278 -27.37 0.06 -15.70
C ASP A 278 -26.99 0.25 -14.20
N VAL A 279 -25.78 0.74 -13.94
CA VAL A 279 -25.27 0.99 -12.58
C VAL A 279 -25.48 2.45 -12.19
N PHE A 280 -25.35 3.37 -13.15
CA PHE A 280 -25.44 4.81 -12.96
C PHE A 280 -26.68 5.36 -13.66
N ASP A 281 -27.39 6.28 -13.01
CA ASP A 281 -28.54 6.97 -13.61
C ASP A 281 -28.13 8.26 -14.37
N GLY A 282 -26.84 8.61 -14.34
CA GLY A 282 -26.26 9.76 -14.99
C GLY A 282 -26.24 11.02 -14.14
N SER A 283 -26.91 11.05 -12.99
CA SER A 283 -26.94 12.19 -12.08
C SER A 283 -25.77 12.22 -11.10
N GLU A 284 -25.10 11.10 -10.94
CA GLU A 284 -24.00 10.95 -9.97
C GLU A 284 -22.81 11.84 -10.33
N GLN A 285 -22.19 12.40 -9.30
CA GLN A 285 -20.99 13.20 -9.40
C GLN A 285 -20.02 12.82 -8.28
N ILE A 286 -18.72 12.99 -8.54
CA ILE A 286 -17.70 12.90 -7.50
C ILE A 286 -17.65 14.22 -6.77
N MET A 287 -18.09 14.22 -5.51
CA MET A 287 -18.23 15.41 -4.66
C MET A 287 -16.97 15.72 -3.84
N LEU A 288 -15.95 14.84 -3.88
CA LEU A 288 -14.69 15.06 -3.18
C LEU A 288 -14.02 16.36 -3.62
N SER A 289 -13.39 17.07 -2.68
CA SER A 289 -12.48 18.16 -3.00
C SER A 289 -11.32 17.65 -3.88
N ASP A 290 -10.65 18.55 -4.60
CA ASP A 290 -9.48 18.16 -5.43
C ASP A 290 -8.39 17.49 -4.56
N ARG A 291 -8.23 17.94 -3.31
CA ARG A 291 -7.32 17.34 -2.34
C ARG A 291 -7.75 15.93 -1.95
N GLY A 292 -9.02 15.74 -1.62
CA GLY A 292 -9.54 14.43 -1.24
C GLY A 292 -9.50 13.44 -2.39
N LEU A 293 -9.89 13.89 -3.57
CA LEU A 293 -9.86 13.09 -4.78
C LEU A 293 -8.43 12.68 -5.16
N ALA A 294 -7.45 13.59 -5.10
CA ALA A 294 -6.06 13.28 -5.38
C ALA A 294 -5.48 12.28 -4.37
N PHE A 295 -5.79 12.43 -3.08
CA PHE A 295 -5.37 11.48 -2.06
C PHE A 295 -5.94 10.08 -2.30
N VAL A 296 -7.26 9.96 -2.46
CA VAL A 296 -7.91 8.65 -2.66
C VAL A 296 -7.46 8.00 -3.98
N ALA A 297 -7.35 8.80 -5.06
CA ALA A 297 -6.86 8.30 -6.32
C ALA A 297 -5.40 7.82 -6.23
N ALA A 298 -4.52 8.52 -5.50
CA ALA A 298 -3.13 8.10 -5.28
C ALA A 298 -3.06 6.76 -4.53
N GLU A 299 -3.85 6.59 -3.48
CA GLU A 299 -3.90 5.34 -2.73
C GLU A 299 -4.39 4.16 -3.58
N LEU A 300 -5.44 4.35 -4.38
CA LEU A 300 -6.00 3.31 -5.25
C LEU A 300 -5.10 3.02 -6.47
N ALA A 301 -4.40 4.03 -7.00
CA ALA A 301 -3.56 3.89 -8.20
C ALA A 301 -2.37 2.94 -8.02
N LYS A 302 -1.93 2.73 -6.79
CA LYS A 302 -0.81 1.84 -6.44
C LYS A 302 -1.03 0.38 -6.87
N TYR A 303 -2.30 -0.06 -6.92
CA TYR A 303 -2.66 -1.47 -7.09
C TYR A 303 -3.40 -1.76 -8.38
N SER A 304 -3.14 -2.92 -9.00
CA SER A 304 -3.96 -3.48 -10.06
C SER A 304 -5.15 -4.22 -9.45
N PHE A 305 -6.36 -3.77 -9.79
CA PHE A 305 -7.58 -4.41 -9.29
C PHE A 305 -7.99 -5.62 -10.13
N LEU A 306 -7.58 -5.69 -11.39
CA LEU A 306 -7.83 -6.87 -12.22
C LEU A 306 -6.92 -8.03 -11.87
N ASP A 307 -5.69 -7.76 -11.43
CA ASP A 307 -4.73 -8.78 -10.99
C ASP A 307 -4.90 -9.18 -9.53
N ALA A 308 -5.79 -8.50 -8.80
CA ALA A 308 -6.13 -8.86 -7.43
C ALA A 308 -6.80 -10.24 -7.38
N THR A 309 -6.35 -11.09 -6.46
CA THR A 309 -6.90 -12.44 -6.23
C THR A 309 -8.25 -12.42 -5.52
N VAL A 310 -8.68 -11.26 -5.05
CA VAL A 310 -9.89 -11.05 -4.24
C VAL A 310 -10.96 -10.34 -5.07
N ASP A 311 -12.21 -10.61 -4.78
CA ASP A 311 -13.31 -9.78 -5.26
C ASP A 311 -13.18 -8.35 -4.67
N VAL A 312 -12.59 -7.47 -5.46
CA VAL A 312 -12.28 -6.09 -5.05
C VAL A 312 -13.54 -5.32 -4.63
N LYS A 313 -14.65 -5.51 -5.36
CA LYS A 313 -15.92 -4.84 -5.04
C LYS A 313 -16.51 -5.37 -3.74
N GLY A 314 -16.53 -6.70 -3.58
CA GLY A 314 -16.99 -7.34 -2.36
C GLY A 314 -16.14 -6.95 -1.16
N THR A 315 -14.80 -6.90 -1.30
CA THR A 315 -13.89 -6.47 -0.24
C THR A 315 -14.12 -5.00 0.13
N ALA A 316 -14.28 -4.10 -0.85
CA ALA A 316 -14.61 -2.70 -0.59
C ALA A 316 -15.92 -2.58 0.18
N TYR A 317 -16.95 -3.27 -0.28
CA TYR A 317 -18.25 -3.29 0.38
C TYR A 317 -18.17 -3.82 1.82
N GLU A 318 -17.59 -4.99 2.04
CA GLU A 318 -17.45 -5.59 3.37
C GLU A 318 -16.62 -4.72 4.33
N THR A 319 -15.53 -4.14 3.86
CA THR A 319 -14.64 -3.32 4.70
C THR A 319 -15.35 -2.06 5.20
N ILE A 320 -16.12 -1.42 4.34
CA ILE A 320 -16.71 -0.11 4.64
C ILE A 320 -18.06 -0.28 5.35
N VAL A 321 -18.89 -1.19 4.86
CA VAL A 321 -20.23 -1.40 5.41
C VAL A 321 -20.17 -2.06 6.78
N SER A 322 -19.16 -2.91 7.05
CA SER A 322 -19.01 -3.54 8.35
C SER A 322 -18.89 -2.53 9.51
N ASN A 323 -18.35 -1.36 9.24
CA ASN A 323 -18.20 -0.31 10.25
C ASN A 323 -19.45 0.59 10.36
N THR A 324 -20.12 0.89 9.26
CA THR A 324 -21.26 1.82 9.23
C THR A 324 -22.58 1.13 9.59
N LEU A 325 -22.86 -0.05 9.01
CA LEU A 325 -24.12 -0.79 9.27
C LEU A 325 -24.13 -1.50 10.62
N LYS A 326 -22.97 -1.89 11.18
CA LYS A 326 -22.91 -2.42 12.54
C LYS A 326 -23.41 -1.40 13.57
N GLN A 327 -23.16 -0.12 13.32
CA GLN A 327 -23.54 0.95 14.23
C GLN A 327 -24.99 1.43 14.02
N GLU A 328 -25.52 1.38 12.79
CA GLU A 328 -26.81 1.98 12.47
C GLU A 328 -27.99 0.98 12.31
N ALA A 329 -27.74 -0.24 11.82
CA ALA A 329 -28.81 -1.16 11.45
C ALA A 329 -28.71 -2.57 12.07
N GLY A 330 -27.68 -2.89 12.83
CA GLY A 330 -27.50 -4.23 13.44
C GLY A 330 -27.40 -5.38 12.42
N GLN A 331 -27.13 -5.09 11.16
CA GLN A 331 -26.98 -6.08 10.11
C GLN A 331 -25.52 -6.54 10.01
N PHE A 332 -25.34 -7.85 9.88
CA PHE A 332 -24.03 -8.48 9.75
C PHE A 332 -23.97 -9.30 8.48
N PHE A 333 -22.86 -9.18 7.75
CA PHE A 333 -22.59 -10.11 6.64
C PHE A 333 -22.30 -11.51 7.15
N THR A 334 -22.78 -12.50 6.41
CA THR A 334 -22.36 -13.88 6.65
C THR A 334 -20.86 -14.01 6.34
N PRO A 335 -20.04 -14.50 7.29
CA PRO A 335 -18.61 -14.68 7.07
C PRO A 335 -18.31 -15.50 5.81
N ARG A 336 -17.31 -15.08 5.00
CA ARG A 336 -17.00 -15.73 3.71
C ARG A 336 -16.65 -17.21 3.82
N ASN A 337 -16.00 -17.64 4.90
CA ASN A 337 -15.73 -19.05 5.17
C ASN A 337 -17.01 -19.88 5.33
N ILE A 338 -18.05 -19.30 5.94
CA ILE A 338 -19.37 -19.96 6.05
C ILE A 338 -20.05 -20.00 4.68
N ILE A 339 -20.02 -18.89 3.92
CA ILE A 339 -20.58 -18.85 2.56
C ILE A 339 -19.87 -19.89 1.69
N LYS A 340 -18.54 -19.97 1.74
CA LYS A 340 -17.77 -20.96 0.98
C LYS A 340 -18.17 -22.38 1.34
N CYS A 341 -18.28 -22.69 2.63
CA CYS A 341 -18.73 -24.00 3.11
C CYS A 341 -20.16 -24.31 2.61
N MET A 342 -21.07 -23.35 2.67
CA MET A 342 -22.45 -23.53 2.17
C MET A 342 -22.49 -23.79 0.67
N VAL A 343 -21.69 -23.05 -0.12
CA VAL A 343 -21.60 -23.24 -1.58
C VAL A 343 -21.00 -24.60 -1.91
N GLU A 344 -19.95 -25.03 -1.22
CA GLU A 344 -19.35 -26.35 -1.38
C GLU A 344 -20.31 -27.49 -1.00
N MET A 345 -21.14 -27.28 0.05
CA MET A 345 -22.14 -28.27 0.45
C MET A 345 -23.34 -28.37 -0.52
N LEU A 346 -23.75 -27.25 -1.12
CA LEU A 346 -24.87 -27.19 -2.05
C LEU A 346 -24.49 -27.58 -3.47
N ASP A 347 -23.19 -27.52 -3.80
CA ASP A 347 -22.63 -27.83 -5.11
C ASP A 347 -23.47 -27.28 -6.28
N PRO A 348 -23.79 -25.95 -6.32
CA PRO A 348 -24.69 -25.38 -7.31
C PRO A 348 -24.10 -25.48 -8.71
N ASP A 349 -24.88 -25.98 -9.66
CA ASP A 349 -24.56 -25.99 -11.09
C ASP A 349 -25.11 -24.74 -11.81
N GLN A 350 -24.82 -24.62 -13.11
CA GLN A 350 -25.28 -23.50 -13.94
C GLN A 350 -26.83 -23.42 -14.08
N ASN A 351 -27.54 -24.47 -13.73
CA ASN A 351 -28.99 -24.55 -13.80
C ASN A 351 -29.68 -24.38 -12.43
N THR A 352 -28.89 -24.30 -11.35
CA THR A 352 -29.41 -24.09 -10.00
C THR A 352 -29.90 -22.64 -9.85
N ARG A 353 -31.19 -22.45 -9.52
CA ARG A 353 -31.83 -21.13 -9.30
C ARG A 353 -32.08 -20.90 -7.82
#